data_d61c3c47274c96ab2fbde9afbeec1dc8
#
_entry.id   d61c3c47274c96ab2fbde9afbeec1dc8
#
_cell.length_a   1.000
_cell.length_b   1.000
_cell.length_c   1.000
_cell.angle_alpha   90.00
_cell.angle_beta   90.00
_cell.angle_gamma   90.00
#
_symmetry.space_group_name_H-M   'P 1'
#
loop_
_entity.id
_entity.type
_entity.pdbx_description
1 polymer ?
#
loop_
_entity_poly.entity_id
_entity_poly.type
_entity_poly.pdbx_seq_one_letter_code
_entity_poly.pdbx_strand_id
1 'polypeptide(L)'
;YELLQAFAQSKNLKLEVTPETDFKKQVEGILNGEYDILANSVPVTRELKDTMLFTHPIILNKQVLVQRKPEYSNDSCYISSHLELAGKTIHVTQNSPSVLRIKNLSHEIGDTIYIEVIEKYGPEHLLAMVANGDISYTVCDENIAINSLEGLPQLDISIPIGFTQFYSWGINKS
;
A
#
# COMPACT_ATOMS: atom_id res chain seq x y z
N TYR A 1 3.68 -3.33 -15.79
CA TYR A 1 3.40 -2.95 -17.20
C TYR A 1 3.69 -4.12 -18.16
N GLU A 2 4.88 -4.73 -18.11
CA GLU A 2 5.32 -5.81 -19.03
C GLU A 2 4.34 -7.01 -19.05
N LEU A 3 3.84 -7.43 -17.90
CA LEU A 3 2.89 -8.53 -17.80
C LEU A 3 1.55 -8.21 -18.52
N LEU A 4 1.04 -6.99 -18.37
CA LEU A 4 -0.16 -6.52 -19.09
C LEU A 4 0.09 -6.47 -20.59
N GLN A 5 1.26 -5.99 -21.00
CA GLN A 5 1.64 -5.91 -22.40
C GLN A 5 1.73 -7.32 -23.03
N ALA A 6 2.36 -8.26 -22.35
CA ALA A 6 2.43 -9.65 -22.79
C ALA A 6 1.05 -10.30 -22.89
N PHE A 7 0.16 -10.04 -21.93
CA PHE A 7 -1.22 -10.50 -21.95
C PHE A 7 -1.98 -9.92 -23.16
N ALA A 8 -1.95 -8.60 -23.35
CA ALA A 8 -2.63 -7.94 -24.47
C ALA A 8 -2.14 -8.45 -25.82
N GLN A 9 -0.81 -8.63 -25.98
CA GLN A 9 -0.24 -9.22 -27.19
C GLN A 9 -0.73 -10.65 -27.42
N SER A 10 -0.78 -11.49 -26.38
CA SER A 10 -1.22 -12.88 -26.47
C SER A 10 -2.68 -13.02 -26.91
N LYS A 11 -3.49 -11.99 -26.66
CA LYS A 11 -4.93 -11.93 -26.99
C LYS A 11 -5.25 -11.03 -28.18
N ASN A 12 -4.23 -10.43 -28.82
CA ASN A 12 -4.38 -9.45 -29.89
C ASN A 12 -5.28 -8.28 -29.49
N LEU A 13 -5.11 -7.78 -28.27
CA LEU A 13 -5.84 -6.66 -27.70
C LEU A 13 -5.00 -5.39 -27.72
N LYS A 14 -5.65 -4.24 -27.85
CA LYS A 14 -5.03 -2.94 -27.64
C LYS A 14 -4.98 -2.67 -26.13
N LEU A 15 -3.81 -2.33 -25.60
CA LEU A 15 -3.64 -1.93 -24.21
C LEU A 15 -3.74 -0.41 -24.09
N GLU A 16 -4.67 0.05 -23.28
CA GLU A 16 -4.75 1.44 -22.82
C GLU A 16 -4.52 1.47 -21.31
N VAL A 17 -3.66 2.37 -20.84
CA VAL A 17 -3.30 2.47 -19.41
C VAL A 17 -3.64 3.86 -18.91
N THR A 18 -4.51 3.93 -17.91
CA THR A 18 -4.89 5.17 -17.23
C THR A 18 -4.27 5.17 -15.82
N PRO A 19 -3.30 6.05 -15.53
CA PRO A 19 -2.76 6.20 -14.18
C PRO A 19 -3.81 6.82 -13.24
N GLU A 20 -4.10 6.14 -12.13
CA GLU A 20 -4.93 6.66 -11.04
C GLU A 20 -4.28 6.27 -9.70
N THR A 21 -4.12 7.23 -8.80
CA THR A 21 -3.47 7.03 -7.50
C THR A 21 -4.46 6.85 -6.36
N ASP A 22 -5.70 7.31 -6.54
CA ASP A 22 -6.77 7.17 -5.55
C ASP A 22 -7.42 5.79 -5.65
N PHE A 23 -7.19 4.95 -4.64
CA PHE A 23 -7.71 3.58 -4.61
C PHE A 23 -9.25 3.50 -4.72
N LYS A 24 -9.97 4.46 -4.15
CA LYS A 24 -11.43 4.49 -4.24
C LYS A 24 -11.88 4.72 -5.68
N LYS A 25 -11.26 5.65 -6.39
CA LYS A 25 -11.54 5.90 -7.81
C LYS A 25 -11.16 4.72 -8.69
N GLN A 26 -10.07 4.04 -8.38
CA GLN A 26 -9.69 2.80 -9.08
C GLN A 26 -10.80 1.75 -8.98
N VAL A 27 -11.34 1.54 -7.77
CA VAL A 27 -12.45 0.58 -7.53
C VAL A 27 -13.73 1.04 -8.21
N GLU A 28 -14.08 2.33 -8.12
CA GLU A 28 -15.25 2.90 -8.80
C GLU A 28 -15.16 2.76 -10.32
N GLY A 29 -13.99 2.97 -10.92
CA GLY A 29 -13.77 2.81 -12.35
C GLY A 29 -13.97 1.37 -12.83
N ILE A 30 -13.58 0.37 -12.03
CA ILE A 30 -13.90 -1.05 -12.31
C ILE A 30 -15.40 -1.30 -12.22
N LEU A 31 -16.08 -0.79 -11.18
CA LEU A 31 -17.51 -0.99 -10.98
C LEU A 31 -18.36 -0.37 -12.10
N ASN A 32 -17.95 0.81 -12.55
CA ASN A 32 -18.67 1.56 -13.58
C ASN A 32 -18.34 1.09 -15.02
N GLY A 33 -17.40 0.15 -15.19
CA GLY A 33 -16.95 -0.33 -16.49
C GLY A 33 -16.06 0.67 -17.25
N GLU A 34 -15.48 1.65 -16.58
CA GLU A 34 -14.46 2.52 -17.17
C GLU A 34 -13.16 1.76 -17.42
N TYR A 35 -12.85 0.81 -16.54
CA TYR A 35 -11.67 -0.04 -16.63
C TYR A 35 -12.09 -1.51 -16.66
N ASP A 36 -11.42 -2.29 -17.52
CA ASP A 36 -11.59 -3.74 -17.57
C ASP A 36 -10.78 -4.43 -16.50
N ILE A 37 -9.59 -3.91 -16.21
CA ILE A 37 -8.61 -4.50 -15.28
C ILE A 37 -8.03 -3.41 -14.39
N LEU A 38 -8.07 -3.63 -13.09
CA LEU A 38 -7.31 -2.89 -12.10
C LEU A 38 -5.97 -3.61 -11.87
N ALA A 39 -4.95 -3.20 -12.61
CA ALA A 39 -3.64 -3.82 -12.59
C ALA A 39 -2.73 -3.24 -11.50
N ASN A 40 -3.26 -3.13 -10.30
CA ASN A 40 -2.53 -2.74 -9.11
C ASN A 40 -2.43 -3.95 -8.16
N SER A 41 -1.57 -3.87 -7.16
CA SER A 41 -1.50 -4.84 -6.08
C SER A 41 -2.74 -4.71 -5.18
N VAL A 42 -3.82 -5.42 -5.53
CA VAL A 42 -5.08 -5.37 -4.77
C VAL A 42 -5.13 -6.54 -3.79
N PRO A 43 -5.28 -6.29 -2.48
CA PRO A 43 -5.44 -7.37 -1.51
C PRO A 43 -6.79 -8.05 -1.73
N VAL A 44 -6.80 -9.38 -1.72
CA VAL A 44 -8.01 -10.18 -1.94
C VAL A 44 -8.82 -10.26 -0.63
N THR A 45 -9.58 -9.22 -0.34
CA THR A 45 -10.45 -9.14 0.84
C THR A 45 -11.88 -9.62 0.53
N ARG A 46 -12.65 -9.96 1.57
CA ARG A 46 -14.05 -10.35 1.41
C ARG A 46 -14.88 -9.23 0.76
N GLU A 47 -14.72 -8.01 1.24
CA GLU A 47 -15.45 -6.84 0.74
C GLU A 47 -15.19 -6.59 -0.76
N LEU A 48 -13.92 -6.69 -1.18
CA LEU A 48 -13.57 -6.50 -2.58
C LEU A 48 -14.04 -7.66 -3.48
N LYS A 49 -14.14 -8.90 -2.95
CA LYS A 49 -14.76 -10.02 -3.68
C LYS A 49 -16.24 -9.81 -3.98
N ASP A 50 -16.94 -9.07 -3.14
CA ASP A 50 -18.34 -8.71 -3.40
C ASP A 50 -18.45 -7.65 -4.52
N THR A 51 -17.37 -6.90 -4.76
CA THR A 51 -17.30 -5.76 -5.69
C THR A 51 -16.76 -6.16 -7.07
N MET A 52 -15.70 -6.95 -7.14
CA MET A 52 -14.99 -7.31 -8.37
C MET A 52 -14.58 -8.78 -8.38
N LEU A 53 -14.23 -9.29 -9.57
CA LEU A 53 -13.53 -10.57 -9.71
C LEU A 53 -12.03 -10.35 -9.53
N PHE A 54 -11.31 -11.44 -9.28
CA PHE A 54 -9.86 -11.41 -9.12
C PHE A 54 -9.19 -12.40 -10.06
N THR A 55 -8.03 -12.02 -10.57
CA THR A 55 -7.13 -12.98 -11.23
C THR A 55 -6.64 -14.03 -10.24
N HIS A 56 -5.97 -15.07 -10.73
CA HIS A 56 -5.08 -15.84 -9.87
C HIS A 56 -4.10 -14.92 -9.17
N PRO A 57 -3.67 -15.25 -7.93
CA PRO A 57 -2.68 -14.46 -7.22
C PRO A 57 -1.42 -14.23 -8.05
N ILE A 58 -0.98 -12.97 -8.12
CA ILE A 58 0.20 -12.57 -8.89
C ILE A 58 1.41 -12.48 -7.97
N ILE A 59 1.21 -12.00 -6.75
CA ILE A 59 2.26 -11.82 -5.78
C ILE A 59 1.77 -12.11 -4.36
N LEU A 60 2.66 -12.61 -3.52
CA LEU A 60 2.52 -12.58 -2.06
C LEU A 60 3.15 -11.30 -1.56
N ASN A 61 2.41 -10.53 -0.77
CA ASN A 61 2.86 -9.27 -0.23
C ASN A 61 2.28 -9.04 1.17
N LYS A 62 2.81 -8.08 1.87
CA LYS A 62 2.32 -7.62 3.17
C LYS A 62 2.53 -6.12 3.29
N GLN A 63 1.86 -5.52 4.26
CA GLN A 63 2.11 -4.13 4.63
C GLN A 63 3.19 -4.05 5.69
N VAL A 64 4.08 -3.09 5.53
CA VAL A 64 5.19 -2.82 6.45
C VAL A 64 5.15 -1.38 6.95
N LEU A 65 5.61 -1.20 8.17
CA LEU A 65 5.94 0.11 8.69
C LEU A 65 7.22 0.59 8.03
N VAL A 66 7.23 1.84 7.63
CA VAL A 66 8.41 2.53 7.13
C VAL A 66 8.78 3.63 8.10
N GLN A 67 10.00 3.58 8.58
CA GLN A 67 10.61 4.54 9.49
C GLN A 67 12.07 4.77 9.12
N ARG A 68 12.73 5.75 9.69
CA ARG A 68 14.20 5.87 9.53
C ARG A 68 14.91 4.86 10.43
N LYS A 69 16.04 4.33 9.95
CA LYS A 69 16.95 3.53 10.78
C LYS A 69 17.45 4.33 11.99
N PRO A 70 17.83 3.65 13.08
CA PRO A 70 18.27 4.32 14.30
C PRO A 70 19.39 5.34 14.09
N GLU A 71 20.36 5.04 13.23
CA GLU A 71 21.48 5.92 12.91
C GLU A 71 21.11 7.23 12.19
N TYR A 72 19.88 7.30 11.63
CA TYR A 72 19.33 8.48 10.94
C TYR A 72 18.15 9.12 11.67
N SER A 73 17.76 8.56 12.82
CA SER A 73 16.64 9.06 13.62
C SER A 73 17.13 9.47 15.03
N ASN A 74 16.34 10.28 15.72
CA ASN A 74 16.55 10.46 17.15
C ASN A 74 16.10 9.18 17.88
N ASP A 75 16.86 8.72 18.88
CA ASP A 75 16.61 7.48 19.62
C ASP A 75 15.17 7.30 20.13
N SER A 76 14.49 8.42 20.41
CA SER A 76 13.10 8.42 20.91
C SER A 76 12.02 8.13 19.84
N CYS A 77 12.39 8.11 18.56
CA CYS A 77 11.44 7.94 17.45
C CYS A 77 11.51 6.56 16.79
N TYR A 78 12.61 5.82 16.95
CA TYR A 78 12.71 4.48 16.39
C TYR A 78 11.90 3.49 17.22
N ILE A 79 11.13 2.66 16.57
CA ILE A 79 10.34 1.59 17.18
C ILE A 79 10.80 0.22 16.67
N SER A 80 10.80 -0.76 17.54
CA SER A 80 11.28 -2.13 17.27
C SER A 80 10.13 -3.14 17.15
N SER A 81 8.93 -2.75 17.54
CA SER A 81 7.72 -3.59 17.49
C SER A 81 6.49 -2.77 17.11
N HIS A 82 5.57 -3.39 16.38
CA HIS A 82 4.27 -2.76 16.09
C HIS A 82 3.46 -2.37 17.34
N LEU A 83 3.74 -2.98 18.51
CA LEU A 83 3.10 -2.60 19.76
C LEU A 83 3.48 -1.18 20.23
N GLU A 84 4.65 -0.70 19.84
CA GLU A 84 5.14 0.65 20.17
C GLU A 84 4.50 1.75 19.33
N LEU A 85 3.60 1.37 18.39
CA LEU A 85 2.78 2.32 17.62
C LEU A 85 1.67 2.97 18.45
N ALA A 86 1.42 2.49 19.67
CA ALA A 86 0.50 3.12 20.61
C ALA A 86 0.84 4.62 20.80
N GLY A 87 -0.14 5.49 20.60
CA GLY A 87 0.04 6.95 20.69
C GLY A 87 0.84 7.60 19.55
N LYS A 88 1.30 6.84 18.55
CA LYS A 88 2.03 7.39 17.40
C LYS A 88 1.09 7.80 16.27
N THR A 89 1.56 8.72 15.42
CA THR A 89 0.86 9.14 14.21
C THR A 89 1.48 8.47 13.00
N ILE A 90 0.66 7.76 12.23
CA ILE A 90 1.04 7.16 10.95
C ILE A 90 0.43 7.99 9.83
N HIS A 91 1.26 8.43 8.89
CA HIS A 91 0.83 9.15 7.71
C HIS A 91 0.53 8.15 6.59
N VAL A 92 -0.58 8.37 5.88
CA VAL A 92 -1.04 7.51 4.79
C VAL A 92 -1.50 8.34 3.61
N THR A 93 -1.50 7.75 2.42
CA THR A 93 -2.11 8.39 1.24
C THR A 93 -3.62 8.40 1.34
N GLN A 94 -4.26 9.32 0.63
CA GLN A 94 -5.71 9.41 0.55
C GLN A 94 -6.33 8.08 0.09
N ASN A 95 -7.40 7.65 0.77
CA ASN A 95 -8.11 6.39 0.52
C ASN A 95 -7.22 5.13 0.52
N SER A 96 -6.10 5.17 1.24
CA SER A 96 -5.19 4.03 1.35
C SER A 96 -5.89 2.82 1.97
N PRO A 97 -5.74 1.61 1.40
CA PRO A 97 -6.23 0.37 2.00
C PRO A 97 -5.56 0.07 3.36
N SER A 98 -4.41 0.69 3.65
CA SER A 98 -3.70 0.55 4.92
C SER A 98 -4.48 1.12 6.12
N VAL A 99 -5.38 2.08 5.89
CA VAL A 99 -6.19 2.71 6.97
C VAL A 99 -6.96 1.67 7.77
N LEU A 100 -7.62 0.73 7.09
CA LEU A 100 -8.38 -0.32 7.77
C LEU A 100 -7.45 -1.22 8.61
N ARG A 101 -6.29 -1.58 8.08
CA ARG A 101 -5.32 -2.42 8.81
C ARG A 101 -4.77 -1.71 10.03
N ILE A 102 -4.43 -0.42 9.92
CA ILE A 102 -3.95 0.39 11.06
C ILE A 102 -5.02 0.49 12.16
N LYS A 103 -6.30 0.70 11.78
CA LYS A 103 -7.41 0.70 12.75
C LYS A 103 -7.56 -0.64 13.44
N ASN A 104 -7.48 -1.75 12.72
CA ASN A 104 -7.54 -3.09 13.31
C ASN A 104 -6.35 -3.31 14.26
N LEU A 105 -5.15 -2.90 13.87
CA LEU A 105 -3.96 -2.99 14.71
C LEU A 105 -4.11 -2.15 16.00
N SER A 106 -4.67 -0.94 15.91
CA SER A 106 -4.99 -0.10 17.08
C SER A 106 -5.90 -0.85 18.06
N HIS A 107 -6.92 -1.55 17.57
CA HIS A 107 -7.80 -2.37 18.40
C HIS A 107 -7.07 -3.61 18.99
N GLU A 108 -6.20 -4.25 18.20
CA GLU A 108 -5.39 -5.40 18.65
C GLU A 108 -4.42 -5.02 19.78
N ILE A 109 -3.83 -3.82 19.69
CA ILE A 109 -2.93 -3.29 20.72
C ILE A 109 -3.70 -2.83 21.98
N GLY A 110 -4.98 -2.47 21.81
CA GLY A 110 -5.82 -1.90 22.87
C GLY A 110 -5.51 -0.43 23.16
N ASP A 111 -4.88 0.26 22.23
CA ASP A 111 -4.52 1.69 22.33
C ASP A 111 -4.70 2.39 20.99
N THR A 112 -4.66 3.72 20.99
CA THR A 112 -4.90 4.54 19.81
C THR A 112 -3.64 4.69 18.96
N ILE A 113 -3.76 4.37 17.67
CA ILE A 113 -2.82 4.79 16.63
C ILE A 113 -3.49 5.92 15.84
N TYR A 114 -2.86 7.08 15.79
CA TYR A 114 -3.38 8.22 15.04
C TYR A 114 -3.06 8.06 13.57
N ILE A 115 -4.01 8.43 12.71
CA ILE A 115 -3.85 8.36 11.25
C ILE A 115 -3.99 9.78 10.69
N GLU A 116 -2.99 10.21 9.95
CA GLU A 116 -2.99 11.46 9.22
C GLU A 116 -2.93 11.19 7.72
N VAL A 117 -3.87 11.77 6.97
CA VAL A 117 -3.98 11.57 5.53
C VAL A 117 -3.25 12.68 4.80
N ILE A 118 -2.31 12.31 3.94
CA ILE A 118 -1.62 13.24 3.04
C ILE A 118 -2.24 13.12 1.66
N GLU A 119 -2.89 14.20 1.24
CA GLU A 119 -3.54 14.28 -0.06
C GLU A 119 -2.52 14.55 -1.19
N LYS A 120 -2.89 14.19 -2.42
CA LYS A 120 -2.16 14.48 -3.67
C LYS A 120 -0.85 13.73 -3.90
N TYR A 121 -0.42 12.87 -2.99
CA TYR A 121 0.84 12.16 -3.09
C TYR A 121 0.64 10.65 -3.07
N GLY A 122 1.47 9.93 -3.83
CA GLY A 122 1.55 8.47 -3.81
C GLY A 122 2.42 7.95 -2.65
N PRO A 123 2.44 6.63 -2.44
CA PRO A 123 3.21 6.02 -1.35
C PRO A 123 4.72 6.33 -1.45
N GLU A 124 5.29 6.37 -2.65
CA GLU A 124 6.71 6.66 -2.85
C GLU A 124 7.11 8.05 -2.33
N HIS A 125 6.19 9.02 -2.42
CA HIS A 125 6.42 10.36 -1.88
C HIS A 125 6.46 10.34 -0.35
N LEU A 126 5.57 9.58 0.29
CA LEU A 126 5.59 9.42 1.75
C LEU A 126 6.87 8.73 2.22
N LEU A 127 7.41 7.78 1.45
CA LEU A 127 8.72 7.17 1.73
C LEU A 127 9.83 8.22 1.72
N ALA A 128 9.83 9.12 0.74
CA ALA A 128 10.80 10.22 0.68
C ALA A 128 10.65 11.20 1.86
N MET A 129 9.40 11.51 2.28
CA MET A 129 9.15 12.35 3.45
C MET A 129 9.65 11.69 4.75
N VAL A 130 9.51 10.37 4.91
CA VAL A 130 10.10 9.64 6.04
C VAL A 130 11.62 9.72 5.99
N ALA A 131 12.20 9.47 4.82
CA ALA A 131 13.64 9.50 4.63
C ALA A 131 14.25 10.86 4.98
N ASN A 132 13.58 11.96 4.60
CA ASN A 132 14.00 13.34 4.89
C ASN A 132 13.73 13.77 6.33
N GLY A 133 12.83 13.06 7.04
CA GLY A 133 12.45 13.41 8.40
C GLY A 133 11.26 14.34 8.54
N ASP A 134 10.55 14.61 7.45
CA ASP A 134 9.35 15.44 7.44
C ASP A 134 8.19 14.76 8.20
N ILE A 135 8.13 13.43 8.12
CA ILE A 135 7.23 12.56 8.89
C ILE A 135 8.03 11.41 9.52
N SER A 136 7.51 10.85 10.63
CA SER A 136 8.21 9.78 11.33
C SER A 136 7.87 8.39 10.79
N TYR A 137 6.59 8.16 10.46
CA TYR A 137 6.08 6.83 10.09
C TYR A 137 5.10 6.90 8.94
N THR A 138 5.23 5.94 8.02
CA THR A 138 4.21 5.60 7.05
C THR A 138 4.03 4.09 6.94
N VAL A 139 2.95 3.67 6.30
CA VAL A 139 2.68 2.25 6.01
C VAL A 139 2.40 2.11 4.52
N CYS A 140 3.10 1.18 3.89
CA CYS A 140 2.85 0.82 2.50
C CYS A 140 3.08 -0.68 2.25
N ASP A 141 2.80 -1.11 1.05
CA ASP A 141 3.10 -2.46 0.60
C ASP A 141 4.62 -2.69 0.55
N GLU A 142 5.07 -3.86 1.05
CA GLU A 142 6.49 -4.20 1.17
C GLU A 142 7.25 -4.12 -0.16
N ASN A 143 6.63 -4.51 -1.27
CA ASN A 143 7.25 -4.44 -2.60
C ASN A 143 7.55 -2.99 -3.03
N ILE A 144 6.68 -2.03 -2.69
CA ILE A 144 6.92 -0.59 -2.95
C ILE A 144 8.09 -0.11 -2.10
N ALA A 145 8.09 -0.47 -0.82
CA ALA A 145 9.17 -0.11 0.09
C ALA A 145 10.53 -0.67 -0.36
N ILE A 146 10.60 -1.97 -0.70
CA ILE A 146 11.84 -2.61 -1.18
C ILE A 146 12.40 -1.91 -2.41
N ASN A 147 11.56 -1.60 -3.39
CA ASN A 147 11.99 -0.93 -4.62
C ASN A 147 12.55 0.49 -4.37
N SER A 148 12.15 1.11 -3.25
CA SER A 148 12.60 2.45 -2.89
C SER A 148 13.91 2.47 -2.07
N LEU A 149 14.30 1.32 -1.44
CA LEU A 149 15.46 1.27 -0.54
C LEU A 149 16.79 1.61 -1.23
N GLU A 150 16.94 1.32 -2.53
CA GLU A 150 18.16 1.66 -3.29
C GLU A 150 18.39 3.17 -3.31
N GLY A 151 17.32 3.95 -3.51
CA GLY A 151 17.37 5.41 -3.52
C GLY A 151 17.25 6.06 -2.13
N LEU A 152 16.77 5.31 -1.13
CA LEU A 152 16.47 5.79 0.23
C LEU A 152 17.07 4.84 1.29
N PRO A 153 18.39 4.69 1.38
CA PRO A 153 19.06 3.69 2.22
C PRO A 153 18.87 3.92 3.74
N GLN A 154 18.43 5.10 4.14
CA GLN A 154 18.14 5.46 5.53
C GLN A 154 16.83 4.86 6.05
N LEU A 155 16.01 4.26 5.18
CA LEU A 155 14.75 3.67 5.59
C LEU A 155 14.92 2.28 6.19
N ASP A 156 14.10 1.98 7.20
CA ASP A 156 13.87 0.67 7.78
C ASP A 156 12.42 0.22 7.51
N ILE A 157 12.27 -1.02 7.06
CA ILE A 157 10.99 -1.65 6.72
C ILE A 157 10.82 -3.01 7.41
N SER A 158 11.56 -3.24 8.49
CA SER A 158 11.64 -4.54 9.15
C SER A 158 10.37 -4.95 9.91
N ILE A 159 9.48 -3.98 10.23
CA ILE A 159 8.29 -4.23 11.05
C ILE A 159 7.07 -4.48 10.17
N PRO A 160 6.52 -5.71 10.14
CA PRO A 160 5.28 -5.99 9.44
C PRO A 160 4.09 -5.41 10.21
N ILE A 161 3.17 -4.76 9.49
CA ILE A 161 1.91 -4.24 10.02
C ILE A 161 0.75 -5.22 9.75
N GLY A 162 0.88 -6.02 8.70
CA GLY A 162 -0.10 -7.01 8.30
C GLY A 162 0.49 -8.39 8.09
N PHE A 163 -0.39 -9.36 7.93
CA PHE A 163 -0.01 -10.71 7.51
C PHE A 163 0.33 -10.71 6.02
N THR A 164 1.19 -11.63 5.61
CA THR A 164 1.41 -11.92 4.19
C THR A 164 0.11 -12.43 3.59
N GLN A 165 -0.32 -11.83 2.51
CA GLN A 165 -1.56 -12.19 1.81
C GLN A 165 -1.35 -12.18 0.29
N PHE A 166 -2.28 -12.79 -0.40
CA PHE A 166 -2.28 -12.79 -1.86
C PHE A 166 -2.77 -11.44 -2.38
N TYR A 167 -2.04 -10.93 -3.37
CA TYR A 167 -2.43 -9.78 -4.16
C TYR A 167 -2.71 -10.22 -5.59
N SER A 168 -3.80 -9.72 -6.12
CA SER A 168 -4.31 -10.04 -7.46
C SER A 168 -4.68 -8.77 -8.21
N TRP A 169 -4.91 -8.88 -9.50
CA TRP A 169 -5.57 -7.82 -10.23
C TRP A 169 -7.09 -7.95 -10.08
N GLY A 170 -7.76 -6.79 -9.97
CA GLY A 170 -9.20 -6.72 -10.00
C GLY A 170 -9.73 -6.73 -11.45
N ILE A 171 -10.87 -7.40 -11.66
CA ILE A 171 -11.52 -7.49 -12.98
C ILE A 171 -12.99 -7.12 -12.78
N ASN A 172 -13.55 -6.39 -13.73
CA ASN A 172 -14.97 -6.10 -13.73
C ASN A 172 -15.80 -7.41 -13.75
N LYS A 173 -16.97 -7.42 -13.10
CA LYS A 173 -17.89 -8.57 -13.05
C LYS A 173 -18.82 -8.68 -14.26
N SER A 174 -18.95 -7.61 -15.04
CA SER A 174 -19.85 -7.55 -16.21
C SER A 174 -19.23 -8.14 -17.45
#